data_991542dfb939dd556f22d99fea51920a
#
_entry.id   991542dfb939dd556f22d99fea51920a
#
_cell.length_a   1.000
_cell.length_b   1.000
_cell.length_c   1.000
_cell.angle_alpha   90.00
_cell.angle_beta   90.00
_cell.angle_gamma   90.00
#
_symmetry.space_group_name_H-M   'P 1'
#
loop_
_entity.id
_entity.type
_entity.pdbx_description
1 polymer ?
#
loop_
_entity_poly.entity_id
_entity_poly.type
_entity_poly.pdbx_seq_one_letter_code
_entity_poly.pdbx_strand_id
1 'polypeptide(L)'
;LIDKMGLRNMTPELETDNVMLVHADVNRPALQLTGFFDHFDKDRVQIIGYVENAYISTLTPQRRREMFDKLLSSGIPCLVYSRGMAPEEEVLELCNHYGVPCMVSEKTTSDLMAEIIRWLNVKMAPMISIHGVLVDVFGEGVLIMGESGIGKSEAALELIKRGHRLGTGYYPSFHRASRYRHYRCQDAVRCRERKGYTVD
;
A
#
# COMPACT_ATOMS: atom_id res chain seq x y z
N LEU A 1 -4.07 6.29 -2.38
CA LEU A 1 -2.69 6.44 -1.93
C LEU A 1 -2.43 7.86 -1.41
N ILE A 2 -2.69 8.88 -2.21
CA ILE A 2 -2.40 10.30 -1.92
C ILE A 2 -2.95 10.70 -0.54
N ASP A 3 -4.26 10.63 -0.34
CA ASP A 3 -4.92 11.04 0.91
C ASP A 3 -4.43 10.22 2.11
N LYS A 4 -4.27 8.91 1.92
CA LYS A 4 -3.89 8.00 3.02
C LYS A 4 -2.45 8.23 3.51
N MET A 5 -1.55 8.62 2.61
CA MET A 5 -0.14 8.87 2.92
C MET A 5 0.16 10.35 3.21
N GLY A 6 -0.83 11.23 3.02
CA GLY A 6 -0.63 12.67 3.14
C GLY A 6 0.34 13.21 2.09
N LEU A 7 0.25 12.70 0.86
CA LEU A 7 1.08 13.15 -0.23
C LEU A 7 0.53 14.44 -0.83
N ARG A 8 1.41 15.40 -1.09
CA ARG A 8 1.05 16.60 -1.85
C ARG A 8 1.17 16.32 -3.33
N ASN A 9 0.07 16.46 -4.06
CA ASN A 9 0.05 16.31 -5.52
C ASN A 9 0.69 17.53 -6.19
N MET A 10 1.69 17.29 -7.03
CA MET A 10 2.42 18.32 -7.77
C MET A 10 1.93 18.45 -9.24
N THR A 11 1.11 17.53 -9.68
CA THR A 11 0.49 17.48 -11.01
C THR A 11 -1.04 17.40 -10.89
N PRO A 12 -1.70 18.44 -10.34
CA PRO A 12 -3.13 18.40 -10.01
C PRO A 12 -4.04 18.25 -11.22
N GLU A 13 -3.54 18.53 -12.41
CA GLU A 13 -4.29 18.40 -13.67
C GLU A 13 -4.40 16.95 -14.15
N LEU A 14 -3.57 16.03 -13.60
CA LEU A 14 -3.62 14.63 -13.94
C LEU A 14 -4.62 13.87 -13.07
N GLU A 15 -5.49 13.09 -13.70
CA GLU A 15 -6.37 12.17 -13.00
C GLU A 15 -5.57 11.03 -12.37
N THR A 16 -5.63 10.91 -11.05
CA THR A 16 -4.92 9.87 -10.30
C THR A 16 -5.74 8.62 -10.04
N ASP A 17 -7.05 8.68 -10.21
CA ASP A 17 -7.98 7.58 -9.91
C ASP A 17 -7.82 6.40 -10.89
N ASN A 18 -7.33 6.67 -12.09
CA ASN A 18 -7.09 5.68 -13.14
C ASN A 18 -5.70 5.03 -13.07
N VAL A 19 -4.85 5.44 -12.15
CA VAL A 19 -3.50 4.88 -11.99
C VAL A 19 -3.57 3.52 -11.31
N MET A 20 -3.26 2.47 -12.06
CA MET A 20 -3.22 1.11 -11.53
C MET A 20 -1.85 0.78 -10.95
N LEU A 21 -1.83 0.40 -9.66
CA LEU A 21 -0.66 -0.15 -8.99
C LEU A 21 -0.82 -1.67 -8.94
N VAL A 22 0.08 -2.39 -9.59
CA VAL A 22 0.00 -3.86 -9.73
C VAL A 22 1.00 -4.61 -8.83
N HIS A 23 1.95 -3.91 -8.23
CA HIS A 23 2.95 -4.47 -7.32
C HIS A 23 2.87 -3.84 -5.93
N ALA A 24 3.02 -4.66 -4.91
CA ALA A 24 3.05 -4.22 -3.51
C ALA A 24 4.44 -3.71 -3.07
N ASP A 25 5.31 -3.46 -4.01
CA ASP A 25 6.67 -3.00 -3.80
C ASP A 25 6.89 -1.59 -4.36
N VAL A 26 7.98 -0.98 -3.96
CA VAL A 26 8.44 0.32 -4.46
C VAL A 26 9.81 0.16 -5.11
N ASN A 27 10.19 1.11 -5.96
CA ASN A 27 11.53 1.17 -6.54
C ASN A 27 12.17 2.53 -6.30
N ARG A 28 13.49 2.55 -6.18
CA ARG A 28 14.30 3.77 -6.19
C ARG A 28 15.09 3.77 -7.50
N PRO A 29 14.80 4.68 -8.44
CA PRO A 29 15.35 4.63 -9.79
C PRO A 29 16.80 5.14 -9.87
N ALA A 30 17.67 4.74 -8.91
CA ALA A 30 19.04 5.23 -8.83
C ALA A 30 19.87 4.90 -10.08
N LEU A 31 19.80 3.67 -10.57
CA LEU A 31 20.50 3.26 -11.78
C LEU A 31 19.89 3.86 -13.05
N GLN A 32 18.57 4.01 -13.07
CA GLN A 32 17.85 4.61 -14.20
C GLN A 32 18.26 6.08 -14.38
N LEU A 33 18.52 6.78 -13.28
CA LEU A 33 19.05 8.15 -13.31
C LEU A 33 20.47 8.24 -13.91
N THR A 34 21.23 7.15 -13.96
CA THR A 34 22.52 7.08 -14.68
C THR A 34 22.38 6.64 -16.13
N GLY A 35 21.19 6.21 -16.55
CA GLY A 35 20.88 5.75 -17.90
C GLY A 35 20.84 4.23 -18.07
N PHE A 36 20.97 3.46 -16.98
CA PHE A 36 20.88 2.01 -17.01
C PHE A 36 19.46 1.53 -16.72
N PHE A 37 18.82 0.87 -17.69
CA PHE A 37 17.41 0.45 -17.61
C PHE A 37 17.21 -1.06 -17.68
N ASP A 38 18.30 -1.85 -17.80
CA ASP A 38 18.17 -3.30 -17.79
C ASP A 38 17.58 -3.77 -16.46
N HIS A 39 16.56 -4.64 -16.53
CA HIS A 39 15.82 -5.15 -15.38
C HIS A 39 15.12 -4.06 -14.53
N PHE A 40 14.70 -2.96 -15.17
CA PHE A 40 13.99 -1.89 -14.48
C PHE A 40 12.55 -2.31 -14.11
N ASP A 41 12.24 -2.26 -12.84
CA ASP A 41 10.89 -2.53 -12.30
C ASP A 41 9.98 -1.31 -12.47
N LYS A 42 9.61 -1.02 -13.71
CA LYS A 42 8.82 0.17 -14.07
C LYS A 42 7.43 0.20 -13.44
N ASP A 43 6.80 -0.97 -13.22
CA ASP A 43 5.43 -1.08 -12.72
C ASP A 43 5.29 -0.82 -11.21
N ARG A 44 6.39 -0.50 -10.53
CA ARG A 44 6.41 -0.13 -9.12
C ARG A 44 6.30 1.38 -8.93
N VAL A 45 5.82 1.81 -7.77
CA VAL A 45 5.92 3.21 -7.33
C VAL A 45 7.37 3.63 -7.30
N GLN A 46 7.74 4.67 -8.04
CA GLN A 46 9.11 5.19 -8.09
C GLN A 46 9.32 6.26 -7.02
N ILE A 47 10.35 6.11 -6.19
CA ILE A 47 10.63 7.04 -5.08
C ILE A 47 11.99 7.69 -5.27
N ILE A 48 11.99 9.01 -5.33
CA ILE A 48 13.20 9.85 -5.29
C ILE A 48 13.50 10.17 -3.82
N GLY A 49 14.60 9.62 -3.35
CA GLY A 49 15.13 9.89 -2.02
C GLY A 49 16.20 10.98 -2.04
N TYR A 50 16.81 11.22 -0.87
CA TYR A 50 17.84 12.25 -0.72
C TYR A 50 19.04 12.03 -1.65
N VAL A 51 19.51 10.79 -1.80
CA VAL A 51 20.68 10.46 -2.61
C VAL A 51 20.39 10.67 -4.09
N GLU A 52 19.23 10.19 -4.57
CA GLU A 52 18.78 10.41 -5.95
C GLU A 52 18.65 11.90 -6.24
N ASN A 53 18.02 12.66 -5.34
CA ASN A 53 17.83 14.09 -5.52
C ASN A 53 19.18 14.85 -5.53
N ALA A 54 20.11 14.48 -4.66
CA ALA A 54 21.46 15.05 -4.67
C ALA A 54 22.16 14.78 -6.00
N TYR A 55 22.05 13.58 -6.56
CA TYR A 55 22.62 13.27 -7.87
C TYR A 55 21.94 14.08 -8.99
N ILE A 56 20.60 14.15 -8.99
CA ILE A 56 19.82 14.94 -9.97
C ILE A 56 20.30 16.40 -9.99
N SER A 57 20.59 16.97 -8.81
CA SER A 57 21.06 18.35 -8.67
C SER A 57 22.47 18.57 -9.27
N THR A 58 23.28 17.53 -9.47
CA THR A 58 24.58 17.63 -10.13
C THR A 58 24.51 17.63 -11.66
N LEU A 59 23.35 17.28 -12.21
CA LEU A 59 23.17 17.15 -13.66
C LEU A 59 22.89 18.51 -14.29
N THR A 60 23.35 18.68 -15.52
CA THR A 60 22.92 19.81 -16.35
C THR A 60 21.41 19.69 -16.66
N PRO A 61 20.70 20.81 -16.87
CA PRO A 61 19.28 20.77 -17.22
C PRO A 61 18.99 19.85 -18.41
N GLN A 62 19.80 19.93 -19.47
CA GLN A 62 19.65 19.08 -20.63
C GLN A 62 19.74 17.58 -20.27
N ARG A 63 20.78 17.20 -19.49
CA ARG A 63 20.98 15.80 -19.10
C ARG A 63 19.88 15.29 -18.17
N ARG A 64 19.40 16.13 -17.27
CA ARG A 64 18.27 15.85 -16.39
C ARG A 64 17.01 15.59 -17.22
N ARG A 65 16.72 16.46 -18.18
CA ARG A 65 15.57 16.30 -19.08
C ARG A 65 15.63 14.99 -19.85
N GLU A 66 16.77 14.66 -20.48
CA GLU A 66 16.97 13.39 -21.20
C GLU A 66 16.70 12.16 -20.33
N MET A 67 17.16 12.20 -19.09
CA MET A 67 16.98 11.08 -18.16
C MET A 67 15.55 10.92 -17.68
N PHE A 68 14.88 12.02 -17.30
CA PHE A 68 13.48 11.97 -16.90
C PHE A 68 12.57 11.64 -18.08
N ASP A 69 12.88 12.10 -19.27
CA ASP A 69 12.20 11.72 -20.51
C ASP A 69 12.20 10.20 -20.68
N LYS A 70 13.37 9.58 -20.55
CA LYS A 70 13.53 8.13 -20.65
C LYS A 70 12.84 7.38 -19.51
N LEU A 71 12.90 7.91 -18.28
CA LEU A 71 12.27 7.31 -17.10
C LEU A 71 10.75 7.35 -17.23
N LEU A 72 10.19 8.49 -17.56
CA LEU A 72 8.74 8.71 -17.62
C LEU A 72 8.12 8.03 -18.85
N SER A 73 8.81 8.05 -20.01
CA SER A 73 8.36 7.34 -21.21
C SER A 73 8.33 5.81 -21.04
N SER A 74 8.99 5.24 -20.03
CA SER A 74 8.91 3.81 -19.73
C SER A 74 7.54 3.38 -19.17
N GLY A 75 6.66 4.33 -18.81
CA GLY A 75 5.31 4.07 -18.33
C GLY A 75 5.25 3.71 -16.84
N ILE A 76 6.03 4.38 -16.01
CA ILE A 76 5.94 4.24 -14.56
C ILE A 76 4.57 4.73 -14.04
N PRO A 77 3.99 4.12 -12.99
CA PRO A 77 2.67 4.50 -12.50
C PRO A 77 2.64 5.86 -11.80
N CYS A 78 3.69 6.22 -11.11
CA CYS A 78 3.84 7.51 -10.43
C CYS A 78 5.27 7.75 -9.94
N LEU A 79 5.57 9.02 -9.67
CA LEU A 79 6.83 9.48 -9.12
C LEU A 79 6.57 10.15 -7.76
N VAL A 80 7.31 9.78 -6.72
CA VAL A 80 7.14 10.34 -5.38
C VAL A 80 8.47 10.83 -4.84
N TYR A 81 8.54 12.11 -4.51
CA TYR A 81 9.69 12.69 -3.81
C TYR A 81 9.48 12.60 -2.31
N SER A 82 10.51 12.21 -1.56
CA SER A 82 10.48 12.17 -0.09
C SER A 82 11.09 13.43 0.52
N ARG A 83 10.96 13.61 1.85
CA ARG A 83 11.60 14.69 2.64
C ARG A 83 11.22 16.10 2.22
N GLY A 84 10.03 16.31 1.69
CA GLY A 84 9.58 17.64 1.23
C GLY A 84 10.35 18.19 0.02
N MET A 85 11.21 17.36 -0.61
CA MET A 85 11.97 17.79 -1.80
C MET A 85 10.99 18.03 -2.96
N ALA A 86 11.10 19.16 -3.60
CA ALA A 86 10.29 19.49 -4.76
C ALA A 86 11.01 19.11 -6.05
N PRO A 87 10.29 18.52 -7.02
CA PRO A 87 10.84 18.32 -8.37
C PRO A 87 11.07 19.69 -9.05
N GLU A 88 12.05 19.71 -9.95
CA GLU A 88 12.28 20.86 -10.82
C GLU A 88 11.12 21.04 -11.79
N GLU A 89 10.87 22.27 -12.24
CA GLU A 89 9.75 22.61 -13.13
C GLU A 89 9.76 21.77 -14.42
N GLU A 90 10.93 21.59 -15.01
CA GLU A 90 11.11 20.76 -16.21
C GLU A 90 10.71 19.30 -16.02
N VAL A 91 10.84 18.76 -14.78
CA VAL A 91 10.40 17.39 -14.45
C VAL A 91 8.87 17.35 -14.36
N LEU A 92 8.25 18.39 -13.80
CA LEU A 92 6.78 18.50 -13.75
C LEU A 92 6.17 18.62 -15.14
N GLU A 93 6.79 19.39 -16.03
CA GLU A 93 6.38 19.46 -17.43
C GLU A 93 6.40 18.08 -18.11
N LEU A 94 7.46 17.31 -17.90
CA LEU A 94 7.57 15.96 -18.42
C LEU A 94 6.56 15.00 -17.79
N CYS A 95 6.33 15.10 -16.49
CA CYS A 95 5.30 14.33 -15.79
C CYS A 95 3.91 14.57 -16.39
N ASN A 96 3.56 15.84 -16.65
CA ASN A 96 2.31 16.20 -17.31
C ASN A 96 2.26 15.68 -18.74
N HIS A 97 3.36 15.78 -19.49
CA HIS A 97 3.44 15.31 -20.88
C HIS A 97 3.20 13.79 -20.98
N TYR A 98 3.78 13.00 -20.09
CA TYR A 98 3.64 11.54 -20.07
C TYR A 98 2.43 11.04 -19.25
N GLY A 99 1.69 11.93 -18.62
CA GLY A 99 0.56 11.56 -17.77
C GLY A 99 0.96 10.80 -16.51
N VAL A 100 2.16 11.02 -15.99
CA VAL A 100 2.71 10.36 -14.79
C VAL A 100 2.51 11.26 -13.58
N PRO A 101 1.65 10.92 -12.62
CA PRO A 101 1.44 11.73 -11.42
C PRO A 101 2.73 11.88 -10.60
N CYS A 102 3.03 13.11 -10.22
CA CYS A 102 4.15 13.45 -9.36
C CYS A 102 3.68 13.95 -7.99
N MET A 103 4.26 13.43 -6.94
CA MET A 103 3.84 13.69 -5.56
C MET A 103 5.04 13.97 -4.66
N VAL A 104 4.79 14.67 -3.56
CA VAL A 104 5.80 14.98 -2.54
C VAL A 104 5.31 14.53 -1.17
N SER A 105 6.19 13.90 -0.40
CA SER A 105 6.00 13.52 1.00
C SER A 105 7.00 14.21 1.90
N GLU A 106 6.56 14.69 3.05
CA GLU A 106 7.44 15.24 4.09
C GLU A 106 8.23 14.15 4.85
N LYS A 107 7.81 12.90 4.73
CA LYS A 107 8.42 11.76 5.44
C LYS A 107 9.82 11.44 4.93
N THR A 108 10.62 10.79 5.78
CA THR A 108 11.90 10.24 5.35
C THR A 108 11.69 9.18 4.27
N THR A 109 12.69 8.94 3.43
CA THR A 109 12.58 7.94 2.35
C THR A 109 12.24 6.55 2.89
N SER A 110 12.87 6.14 4.00
CA SER A 110 12.65 4.83 4.61
C SER A 110 11.25 4.68 5.20
N ASP A 111 10.76 5.71 5.91
CA ASP A 111 9.41 5.69 6.48
C ASP A 111 8.35 5.68 5.39
N LEU A 112 8.53 6.49 4.35
CA LEU A 112 7.63 6.55 3.20
C LEU A 112 7.56 5.20 2.49
N MET A 113 8.71 4.57 2.20
CA MET A 113 8.78 3.26 1.57
C MET A 113 8.06 2.20 2.41
N ALA A 114 8.37 2.13 3.70
CA ALA A 114 7.77 1.17 4.61
C ALA A 114 6.24 1.32 4.69
N GLU A 115 5.75 2.54 4.72
CA GLU A 115 4.32 2.83 4.79
C GLU A 115 3.59 2.49 3.49
N ILE A 116 4.16 2.86 2.33
CA ILE A 116 3.60 2.52 1.02
C ILE A 116 3.54 1.00 0.83
N ILE A 117 4.64 0.30 1.09
CA ILE A 117 4.70 -1.16 0.97
C ILE A 117 3.66 -1.82 1.88
N ARG A 118 3.56 -1.40 3.13
CA ARG A 118 2.56 -1.92 4.07
C ARG A 118 1.14 -1.71 3.55
N TRP A 119 0.83 -0.49 3.08
CA TRP A 119 -0.49 -0.16 2.57
C TRP A 119 -0.82 -0.94 1.30
N LEU A 120 0.11 -1.06 0.36
CA LEU A 120 -0.06 -1.83 -0.87
C LEU A 120 -0.29 -3.31 -0.56
N ASN A 121 0.51 -3.90 0.33
CA ASN A 121 0.31 -5.28 0.78
C ASN A 121 -1.08 -5.49 1.37
N VAL A 122 -1.59 -4.50 2.13
CA VAL A 122 -2.95 -4.54 2.68
C VAL A 122 -4.01 -4.45 1.59
N LYS A 123 -3.82 -3.57 0.60
CA LYS A 123 -4.81 -3.32 -0.46
C LYS A 123 -4.84 -4.42 -1.53
N MET A 124 -3.68 -4.95 -1.87
CA MET A 124 -3.52 -5.95 -2.93
C MET A 124 -3.64 -7.40 -2.44
N ALA A 125 -3.71 -7.60 -1.12
CA ALA A 125 -3.88 -8.93 -0.58
C ALA A 125 -5.22 -9.54 -1.04
N PRO A 126 -5.23 -10.79 -1.50
CA PRO A 126 -6.44 -11.52 -1.81
C PRO A 126 -7.35 -11.57 -0.59
N MET A 127 -8.66 -11.40 -0.79
CA MET A 127 -9.65 -11.44 0.27
C MET A 127 -10.61 -12.60 0.05
N ILE A 128 -10.94 -13.29 1.14
CA ILE A 128 -12.03 -14.26 1.19
C ILE A 128 -13.10 -13.79 2.16
N SER A 129 -14.34 -14.17 1.93
CA SER A 129 -15.42 -13.94 2.89
C SER A 129 -15.73 -15.26 3.59
N ILE A 130 -15.69 -15.25 4.92
CA ILE A 130 -16.00 -16.43 5.74
C ILE A 130 -17.23 -16.10 6.56
N HIS A 131 -18.19 -17.07 6.59
CA HIS A 131 -19.37 -16.97 7.43
C HIS A 131 -19.08 -17.61 8.78
N GLY A 132 -19.16 -16.80 9.84
CA GLY A 132 -18.92 -17.25 11.20
C GLY A 132 -19.38 -16.23 12.23
N VAL A 133 -19.29 -16.60 13.48
CA VAL A 133 -19.54 -15.70 14.62
C VAL A 133 -18.22 -15.44 15.32
N LEU A 134 -17.81 -14.18 15.38
CA LEU A 134 -16.58 -13.77 16.07
C LEU A 134 -16.91 -13.42 17.52
N VAL A 135 -16.23 -14.04 18.45
CA VAL A 135 -16.36 -13.80 19.90
C VAL A 135 -14.99 -13.43 20.45
N ASP A 136 -14.94 -12.42 21.30
CA ASP A 136 -13.76 -12.09 22.09
C ASP A 136 -13.79 -12.95 23.36
N VAL A 137 -12.82 -13.84 23.49
CA VAL A 137 -12.66 -14.75 24.63
C VAL A 137 -11.35 -14.39 25.33
N PHE A 138 -11.43 -13.73 26.48
CA PHE A 138 -10.29 -13.24 27.25
C PHE A 138 -9.30 -12.34 26.48
N GLY A 139 -9.80 -11.54 25.54
CA GLY A 139 -8.98 -10.66 24.70
C GLY A 139 -8.51 -11.30 23.39
N GLU A 140 -8.80 -12.57 23.18
CA GLU A 140 -8.51 -13.29 21.93
C GLU A 140 -9.74 -13.41 21.04
N GLY A 141 -9.59 -13.10 19.76
CA GLY A 141 -10.67 -13.21 18.77
C GLY A 141 -10.87 -14.65 18.31
N VAL A 142 -11.97 -15.30 18.73
CA VAL A 142 -12.33 -16.67 18.34
C VAL A 142 -13.42 -16.63 17.28
N LEU A 143 -13.13 -17.16 16.07
CA LEU A 143 -14.09 -17.27 14.98
C LEU A 143 -14.74 -18.67 15.00
N ILE A 144 -16.05 -18.71 15.32
CA ILE A 144 -16.85 -19.95 15.30
C ILE A 144 -17.39 -20.16 13.89
N MET A 145 -16.89 -21.19 13.20
CA MET A 145 -17.30 -21.56 11.84
C MET A 145 -18.09 -22.86 11.83
N GLY A 146 -18.76 -23.12 10.71
CA GLY A 146 -19.53 -24.34 10.49
C GLY A 146 -20.70 -24.12 9.53
N GLU A 147 -21.41 -25.17 9.19
CA GLU A 147 -22.58 -25.13 8.31
C GLU A 147 -23.75 -24.35 8.94
N SER A 148 -24.69 -23.89 8.09
CA SER A 148 -25.88 -23.22 8.59
C SER A 148 -26.72 -24.18 9.44
N GLY A 149 -27.19 -23.71 10.60
CA GLY A 149 -28.00 -24.53 11.51
C GLY A 149 -27.24 -25.40 12.52
N ILE A 150 -25.89 -25.47 12.46
CA ILE A 150 -25.09 -26.33 13.36
C ILE A 150 -24.99 -25.81 14.82
N GLY A 151 -25.58 -24.67 15.13
CA GLY A 151 -25.56 -24.14 16.50
C GLY A 151 -24.47 -23.08 16.76
N LYS A 152 -23.89 -22.45 15.72
CA LYS A 152 -22.87 -21.39 15.90
C LYS A 152 -23.34 -20.22 16.76
N SER A 153 -24.56 -19.77 16.52
CA SER A 153 -25.15 -18.64 17.26
C SER A 153 -25.45 -19.03 18.70
N GLU A 154 -25.88 -20.25 18.95
CA GLU A 154 -26.13 -20.79 20.28
C GLU A 154 -24.82 -20.89 21.09
N ALA A 155 -23.75 -21.38 20.46
CA ALA A 155 -22.42 -21.43 21.08
C ALA A 155 -21.89 -20.02 21.42
N ALA A 156 -22.06 -19.09 20.52
CA ALA A 156 -21.66 -17.68 20.76
C ALA A 156 -22.48 -17.05 21.89
N LEU A 157 -23.81 -17.30 21.93
CA LEU A 157 -24.67 -16.82 23.03
C LEU A 157 -24.29 -17.40 24.38
N GLU A 158 -23.89 -18.68 24.41
CA GLU A 158 -23.41 -19.32 25.64
C GLU A 158 -22.10 -18.68 26.14
N LEU A 159 -21.18 -18.35 25.23
CA LEU A 159 -19.96 -17.62 25.57
C LEU A 159 -20.26 -16.20 26.09
N ILE A 160 -21.21 -15.50 25.48
CA ILE A 160 -21.63 -14.16 25.94
C ILE A 160 -22.24 -14.25 27.32
N LYS A 161 -23.09 -15.26 27.63
CA LYS A 161 -23.65 -15.48 28.96
C LYS A 161 -22.56 -15.73 30.02
N ARG A 162 -21.43 -16.26 29.64
CA ARG A 162 -20.26 -16.48 30.50
C ARG A 162 -19.37 -15.24 30.64
N GLY A 163 -19.78 -14.10 30.08
CA GLY A 163 -19.05 -12.84 30.22
C GLY A 163 -18.10 -12.49 29.10
N HIS A 164 -18.07 -13.29 28.02
CA HIS A 164 -17.32 -12.96 26.81
C HIS A 164 -18.06 -11.95 25.95
N ARG A 165 -17.39 -11.32 25.01
CA ARG A 165 -17.97 -10.27 24.18
C ARG A 165 -18.16 -10.73 22.73
N LEU A 166 -19.25 -10.28 22.11
CA LEU A 166 -19.37 -10.44 20.66
C LEU A 166 -18.32 -9.60 19.96
N GLY A 167 -17.54 -10.20 19.10
CA GLY A 167 -16.51 -9.50 18.37
C GLY A 167 -17.12 -8.63 17.28
N THR A 168 -17.03 -7.31 17.47
CA THR A 168 -17.38 -6.30 16.48
C THR A 168 -16.13 -5.46 16.24
N GLY A 169 -15.40 -5.66 15.14
CA GLY A 169 -14.29 -4.79 14.86
C GLY A 169 -13.09 -5.46 14.17
N TYR A 170 -11.99 -4.78 14.26
CA TYR A 170 -10.73 -5.08 13.63
C TYR A 170 -9.80 -5.82 14.61
N TYR A 171 -9.46 -7.08 14.31
CA TYR A 171 -8.50 -7.86 15.08
C TYR A 171 -7.21 -8.01 14.28
N PRO A 172 -6.10 -7.38 14.68
CA PRO A 172 -4.81 -7.66 14.12
C PRO A 172 -4.33 -9.02 14.65
N SER A 173 -4.23 -10.02 13.80
CA SER A 173 -3.57 -11.28 14.16
C SER A 173 -2.09 -11.23 13.80
N PHE A 174 -1.24 -11.52 14.77
CA PHE A 174 0.19 -11.74 14.56
C PHE A 174 0.43 -13.22 14.32
N HIS A 175 0.91 -13.59 13.14
CA HIS A 175 1.41 -14.91 12.91
C HIS A 175 2.89 -14.94 12.50
N ARG A 176 3.59 -15.96 12.98
CA ARG A 176 4.99 -16.27 12.75
C ARG A 176 5.33 -16.14 11.26
N ALA A 177 6.31 -15.34 10.93
CA ALA A 177 6.81 -14.98 9.62
C ALA A 177 6.12 -13.77 8.96
N SER A 178 6.47 -12.60 9.42
CA SER A 178 6.58 -11.33 8.67
C SER A 178 5.36 -10.81 7.88
N ARG A 179 4.13 -11.25 8.12
CA ARG A 179 2.96 -10.65 7.46
C ARG A 179 1.89 -10.35 8.48
N TYR A 180 1.60 -9.07 8.65
CA TYR A 180 0.45 -8.60 9.43
C TYR A 180 -0.85 -9.03 8.73
N ARG A 181 -1.76 -9.66 9.45
CA ARG A 181 -3.08 -10.02 8.95
C ARG A 181 -4.13 -9.24 9.68
N HIS A 182 -5.04 -8.72 8.91
CA HIS A 182 -6.13 -7.92 9.41
C HIS A 182 -7.44 -8.63 9.13
N TYR A 183 -8.18 -8.96 10.18
CA TYR A 183 -9.56 -9.41 10.06
C TYR A 183 -10.48 -8.21 10.24
N ARG A 184 -11.40 -8.02 9.33
CA ARG A 184 -12.45 -7.04 9.47
C ARG A 184 -13.79 -7.78 9.56
N CYS A 185 -14.41 -7.73 10.75
CA CYS A 185 -15.78 -8.18 10.92
C CYS A 185 -16.71 -7.02 10.58
N GLN A 186 -17.59 -7.19 9.59
CA GLN A 186 -18.57 -6.16 9.21
C GLN A 186 -19.88 -6.33 9.95
N ASP A 187 -20.20 -7.55 10.37
CA ASP A 187 -21.34 -7.92 11.22
C ASP A 187 -20.93 -9.12 12.05
N ALA A 188 -21.66 -9.43 13.12
CA ALA A 188 -21.43 -10.60 13.96
C ALA A 188 -21.41 -11.95 13.20
N VAL A 189 -21.68 -11.93 11.91
CA VAL A 189 -21.83 -13.11 11.04
C VAL A 189 -20.94 -13.05 9.79
N ARG A 190 -20.27 -11.91 9.52
CA ARG A 190 -19.46 -11.74 8.29
C ARG A 190 -18.07 -11.23 8.60
N CYS A 191 -17.07 -12.08 8.47
CA CYS A 191 -15.67 -11.70 8.56
C CYS A 191 -15.05 -11.73 7.17
N ARG A 192 -14.19 -10.74 6.87
CA ARG A 192 -13.35 -10.73 5.67
C ARG A 192 -11.92 -11.08 6.07
N GLU A 193 -11.43 -12.17 5.51
CA GLU A 193 -10.06 -12.64 5.70
C GLU A 193 -9.26 -12.48 4.41
N ARG A 194 -7.98 -12.22 4.55
CA ARG A 194 -7.05 -12.22 3.42
C ARG A 194 -6.51 -13.62 3.17
N LYS A 195 -6.40 -13.99 1.87
CA LYS A 195 -6.00 -15.31 1.42
C LYS A 195 -4.69 -15.79 2.04
N GLY A 196 -4.68 -16.98 2.58
CA GLY A 196 -3.48 -17.67 3.08
C GLY A 196 -3.54 -18.11 4.54
N TYR A 197 -4.73 -18.26 5.16
CA TYR A 197 -4.92 -18.89 6.47
C TYR A 197 -5.92 -20.02 6.42
N THR A 198 -5.48 -21.16 6.84
CA THR A 198 -6.29 -22.16 7.52
C THR A 198 -6.33 -21.75 8.98
N VAL A 199 -7.51 -21.60 9.54
CA VAL A 199 -7.74 -21.58 10.98
C VAL A 199 -7.95 -23.05 11.33
N ASP A 200 -6.96 -23.68 11.96
CA ASP A 200 -7.11 -24.94 12.65
C ASP A 200 -7.90 -24.76 13.95
#